data_d5a45aa24f5caafeb36ae4c055c7ea06
#
_entry.id   d5a45aa24f5caafeb36ae4c055c7ea06
#
_cell.length_a   1.000
_cell.length_b   1.000
_cell.length_c   1.000
_cell.angle_alpha   90.00
_cell.angle_beta   90.00
_cell.angle_gamma   90.00
#
_symmetry.space_group_name_H-M   'P 1'
#
loop_
_entity.id
_entity.type
_entity.pdbx_description
1 polymer ?
#
loop_
_entity_poly.entity_id
_entity_poly.type
_entity_poly.pdbx_seq_one_letter_code
_entity_poly.pdbx_strand_id
1 'polypeptide(L)'
;MTLTDYFLAQLEAEAPKTRRALHSAPAGKDDWKPHDKSMPFGRLAALVARMPSWVTLIVKQEALDLNPPGGSNIPQTPLRTAAELVKAHDDAVADAIATLKSTSDDHLMKHWKLQVSGNTVSDQPRHLVLRDTFMHWSHHRGQFTVYLRMNGAAVPAIYGPSADDQRFE
;
A
#
# COMPACT_ATOMS: atom_id res chain seq x y z
N MET A 1 1.19 -24.05 -7.85
CA MET A 1 1.44 -22.66 -7.39
C MET A 1 0.99 -22.59 -5.94
N THR A 2 1.89 -22.25 -5.06
CA THR A 2 1.63 -22.09 -3.62
C THR A 2 0.96 -20.75 -3.35
N LEU A 3 0.43 -20.52 -2.13
CA LEU A 3 -0.08 -19.21 -1.72
C LEU A 3 1.05 -18.17 -1.70
N THR A 4 2.22 -18.58 -1.22
CA THR A 4 3.42 -17.71 -1.21
C THR A 4 3.82 -17.29 -2.61
N ASP A 5 3.85 -18.21 -3.59
CA ASP A 5 4.13 -17.89 -5.00
C ASP A 5 3.08 -16.93 -5.57
N TYR A 6 1.80 -17.16 -5.26
CA TYR A 6 0.72 -16.29 -5.74
C TYR A 6 0.88 -14.85 -5.24
N PHE A 7 1.10 -14.65 -3.93
CA PHE A 7 1.25 -13.31 -3.38
C PHE A 7 2.56 -12.64 -3.81
N LEU A 8 3.63 -13.41 -4.01
CA LEU A 8 4.87 -12.89 -4.55
C LEU A 8 4.68 -12.37 -5.98
N ALA A 9 4.07 -13.17 -6.85
CA ALA A 9 3.75 -12.76 -8.22
C ALA A 9 2.82 -11.54 -8.25
N GLN A 10 1.82 -11.48 -7.36
CA GLN A 10 0.93 -10.34 -7.25
C GLN A 10 1.68 -9.07 -6.83
N LEU A 11 2.58 -9.16 -5.85
CA LEU A 11 3.40 -8.03 -5.40
C LEU A 11 4.33 -7.54 -6.52
N GLU A 12 5.01 -8.45 -7.21
CA GLU A 12 5.91 -8.13 -8.32
C GLU A 12 5.16 -7.48 -9.51
N ALA A 13 3.91 -7.87 -9.75
CA ALA A 13 3.08 -7.26 -10.79
C ALA A 13 2.57 -5.85 -10.41
N GLU A 14 2.24 -5.62 -9.13
CA GLU A 14 1.61 -4.36 -8.68
C GLU A 14 2.61 -3.26 -8.30
N ALA A 15 3.79 -3.64 -7.79
CA ALA A 15 4.79 -2.70 -7.32
C ALA A 15 5.28 -1.73 -8.40
N PRO A 16 5.64 -2.14 -9.64
CA PRO A 16 6.07 -1.22 -10.67
C PRO A 16 5.01 -0.19 -11.07
N LYS A 17 3.74 -0.58 -11.09
CA LYS A 17 2.60 0.29 -11.40
C LYS A 17 2.46 1.39 -10.34
N THR A 18 2.52 1.01 -9.07
CA THR A 18 2.47 1.96 -7.95
C THR A 18 3.68 2.89 -7.96
N ARG A 19 4.87 2.35 -8.19
CA ARG A 19 6.11 3.13 -8.28
C ARG A 19 6.00 4.25 -9.34
N ARG A 20 5.44 3.94 -10.52
CA ARG A 20 5.23 4.95 -11.56
C ARG A 20 4.25 6.04 -11.11
N ALA A 21 3.13 5.66 -10.49
CA ALA A 21 2.18 6.64 -9.97
C ALA A 21 2.82 7.57 -8.92
N LEU A 22 3.59 7.02 -7.98
CA LEU A 22 4.29 7.80 -6.95
C LEU A 22 5.35 8.73 -7.54
N HIS A 23 6.05 8.30 -8.60
CA HIS A 23 7.03 9.12 -9.30
C HIS A 23 6.39 10.38 -9.94
N SER A 24 5.11 10.31 -10.30
CA SER A 24 4.36 11.44 -10.87
C SER A 24 3.85 12.43 -9.82
N ALA A 25 4.10 12.21 -8.53
CA ALA A 25 3.61 13.08 -7.45
C ALA A 25 4.19 14.50 -7.57
N PRO A 26 3.35 15.54 -7.70
CA PRO A 26 3.82 16.91 -7.73
C PRO A 26 4.23 17.40 -6.33
N ALA A 27 5.31 18.18 -6.26
CA ALA A 27 5.74 18.78 -5.00
C ALA A 27 4.78 19.90 -4.52
N GLY A 28 4.75 20.13 -3.21
CA GLY A 28 4.01 21.25 -2.61
C GLY A 28 2.48 21.08 -2.63
N LYS A 29 1.99 19.87 -2.75
CA LYS A 29 0.55 19.56 -2.75
C LYS A 29 0.10 18.76 -1.52
N ASP A 30 0.93 18.68 -0.49
CA ASP A 30 0.69 17.82 0.66
C ASP A 30 -0.68 18.03 1.31
N ASP A 31 -1.10 19.29 1.49
CA ASP A 31 -2.35 19.66 2.15
C ASP A 31 -3.56 19.74 1.20
N TRP A 32 -3.33 19.63 -0.12
CA TRP A 32 -4.42 19.68 -1.09
C TRP A 32 -5.36 18.49 -0.94
N LYS A 33 -6.64 18.71 -1.07
CA LYS A 33 -7.69 17.70 -1.06
C LYS A 33 -8.87 18.11 -1.95
N PRO A 34 -9.56 17.15 -2.59
CA PRO A 34 -10.68 17.48 -3.48
C PRO A 34 -11.96 17.89 -2.72
N HIS A 35 -12.03 17.57 -1.43
CA HIS A 35 -13.17 17.88 -0.57
C HIS A 35 -12.70 17.92 0.89
N ASP A 36 -13.38 18.68 1.74
CA ASP A 36 -13.00 18.84 3.17
C ASP A 36 -12.93 17.53 3.95
N LYS A 37 -13.76 16.56 3.60
CA LYS A 37 -13.78 15.23 4.22
C LYS A 37 -12.80 14.24 3.59
N SER A 38 -12.14 14.62 2.47
CA SER A 38 -11.19 13.75 1.80
C SER A 38 -9.83 13.75 2.49
N MET A 39 -9.09 12.67 2.29
CA MET A 39 -7.71 12.57 2.75
C MET A 39 -6.83 13.59 2.01
N PRO A 40 -5.94 14.35 2.69
CA PRO A 40 -4.97 15.20 2.01
C PRO A 40 -4.04 14.41 1.07
N PHE A 41 -3.58 15.06 0.00
CA PHE A 41 -2.72 14.45 -1.03
C PHE A 41 -1.49 13.74 -0.44
N GLY A 42 -0.73 14.42 0.41
CA GLY A 42 0.49 13.86 1.01
C GLY A 42 0.20 12.64 1.89
N ARG A 43 -0.92 12.64 2.61
CA ARG A 43 -1.34 11.48 3.42
C ARG A 43 -1.72 10.28 2.53
N LEU A 44 -2.46 10.52 1.46
CA LEU A 44 -2.85 9.46 0.50
C LEU A 44 -1.61 8.90 -0.21
N ALA A 45 -0.71 9.78 -0.69
CA ALA A 45 0.54 9.38 -1.32
C ALA A 45 1.42 8.53 -0.40
N ALA A 46 1.60 8.96 0.86
CA ALA A 46 2.36 8.21 1.85
C ALA A 46 1.72 6.86 2.20
N LEU A 47 0.38 6.79 2.27
CA LEU A 47 -0.35 5.54 2.46
C LEU A 47 -0.08 4.59 1.30
N VAL A 48 -0.26 5.03 0.06
CA VAL A 48 -0.02 4.22 -1.15
C VAL A 48 1.42 3.72 -1.21
N ALA A 49 2.39 4.56 -0.84
CA ALA A 49 3.80 4.20 -0.83
C ALA A 49 4.13 3.10 0.21
N ARG A 50 3.50 3.17 1.39
CA ARG A 50 3.79 2.26 2.52
C ARG A 50 2.93 1.00 2.56
N MET A 51 1.88 0.90 1.76
CA MET A 51 0.98 -0.26 1.81
C MET A 51 1.69 -1.62 1.64
N PRO A 52 2.76 -1.79 0.84
CA PRO A 52 3.48 -3.06 0.81
C PRO A 52 4.04 -3.52 2.16
N SER A 53 4.35 -2.61 3.09
CA SER A 53 4.81 -2.97 4.43
C SER A 53 3.76 -3.74 5.26
N TRP A 54 2.48 -3.63 4.90
CA TRP A 54 1.42 -4.42 5.55
C TRP A 54 1.56 -5.90 5.28
N VAL A 55 2.12 -6.29 4.13
CA VAL A 55 2.44 -7.70 3.84
C VAL A 55 3.41 -8.23 4.90
N THR A 56 4.49 -7.48 5.16
CA THR A 56 5.48 -7.83 6.19
C THR A 56 4.85 -7.90 7.58
N LEU A 57 4.01 -6.94 7.92
CA LEU A 57 3.33 -6.86 9.20
C LEU A 57 2.40 -8.05 9.42
N ILE A 58 1.54 -8.36 8.44
CA ILE A 58 0.57 -9.47 8.50
C ILE A 58 1.29 -10.81 8.64
N VAL A 59 2.43 -10.99 7.97
CA VAL A 59 3.18 -12.25 8.03
C VAL A 59 3.96 -12.37 9.35
N LYS A 60 4.60 -11.30 9.83
CA LYS A 60 5.52 -11.36 10.98
C LYS A 60 4.86 -11.15 12.35
N GLN A 61 3.69 -10.51 12.39
CA GLN A 61 2.99 -10.24 13.66
C GLN A 61 1.74 -11.11 13.78
N GLU A 62 1.23 -11.27 15.01
CA GLU A 62 -0.01 -12.01 15.26
C GLU A 62 -1.25 -11.12 15.18
N ALA A 63 -1.08 -9.82 15.38
CA ALA A 63 -2.15 -8.82 15.35
C ALA A 63 -1.60 -7.42 15.05
N LEU A 64 -2.49 -6.53 14.62
CA LEU A 64 -2.24 -5.08 14.59
C LEU A 64 -3.36 -4.38 15.35
N ASP A 65 -3.01 -3.55 16.33
CA ASP A 65 -3.93 -2.59 16.92
C ASP A 65 -3.75 -1.23 16.25
N LEU A 66 -4.82 -0.70 15.64
CA LEU A 66 -4.81 0.59 14.94
C LEU A 66 -4.78 1.79 15.91
N ASN A 67 -5.19 1.58 17.17
CA ASN A 67 -5.22 2.61 18.20
C ASN A 67 -4.79 2.04 19.57
N PRO A 68 -3.54 1.53 19.68
CA PRO A 68 -3.06 0.94 20.93
C PRO A 68 -2.87 2.01 22.01
N PRO A 69 -2.93 1.64 23.28
CA PRO A 69 -2.47 2.50 24.39
C PRO A 69 -1.02 2.95 24.13
N GLY A 70 -0.76 4.24 24.21
CA GLY A 70 0.58 4.82 23.93
C GLY A 70 0.80 5.28 22.47
N GLY A 71 -0.18 5.10 21.58
CA GLY A 71 -0.14 5.59 20.21
C GLY A 71 0.29 4.53 19.18
N SER A 72 0.03 4.82 17.92
CA SER A 72 0.27 3.90 16.81
C SER A 72 1.76 3.70 16.52
N ASN A 73 2.18 2.46 16.30
CA ASN A 73 3.52 2.10 15.82
C ASN A 73 3.66 2.23 14.28
N ILE A 74 2.58 2.60 13.58
CA ILE A 74 2.63 2.83 12.13
C ILE A 74 3.35 4.15 11.89
N PRO A 75 4.41 4.18 11.05
CA PRO A 75 5.16 5.41 10.78
C PRO A 75 4.25 6.52 10.25
N GLN A 76 4.27 7.67 10.91
CA GLN A 76 3.52 8.87 10.52
C GLN A 76 4.42 9.95 9.88
N THR A 77 5.72 9.67 9.68
CA THR A 77 6.66 10.63 9.08
C THR A 77 6.15 11.06 7.70
N PRO A 78 5.97 12.36 7.46
CA PRO A 78 5.57 12.85 6.15
C PRO A 78 6.58 12.46 5.07
N LEU A 79 6.07 12.11 3.89
CA LEU A 79 6.85 11.94 2.66
C LEU A 79 6.40 13.06 1.71
N ARG A 80 7.28 14.01 1.44
CA ARG A 80 6.92 15.29 0.78
C ARG A 80 7.35 15.38 -0.67
N THR A 81 8.20 14.48 -1.12
CA THR A 81 8.73 14.46 -2.49
C THR A 81 8.47 13.12 -3.16
N ALA A 82 8.38 13.14 -4.50
CA ALA A 82 8.28 11.90 -5.28
C ALA A 82 9.44 10.93 -4.98
N ALA A 83 10.66 11.45 -4.75
CA ALA A 83 11.81 10.64 -4.41
C ALA A 83 11.67 9.92 -3.06
N GLU A 84 11.16 10.62 -2.03
CA GLU A 84 10.89 10.02 -0.72
C GLU A 84 9.76 8.98 -0.80
N LEU A 85 8.69 9.26 -1.55
CA LEU A 85 7.59 8.32 -1.79
C LEU A 85 8.07 7.05 -2.49
N VAL A 86 8.84 7.20 -3.56
CA VAL A 86 9.41 6.08 -4.33
C VAL A 86 10.37 5.28 -3.46
N LYS A 87 11.25 5.93 -2.71
CA LYS A 87 12.17 5.22 -1.80
C LYS A 87 11.43 4.42 -0.74
N ALA A 88 10.45 5.02 -0.07
CA ALA A 88 9.66 4.33 0.96
C ALA A 88 8.89 3.13 0.37
N HIS A 89 8.39 3.27 -0.85
CA HIS A 89 7.74 2.18 -1.58
C HIS A 89 8.72 1.06 -1.92
N ASP A 90 9.87 1.38 -2.50
CA ASP A 90 10.87 0.40 -2.91
C ASP A 90 11.41 -0.38 -1.69
N ASP A 91 11.67 0.29 -0.57
CA ASP A 91 12.07 -0.34 0.69
C ASP A 91 10.96 -1.30 1.21
N ALA A 92 9.71 -0.85 1.22
CA ALA A 92 8.57 -1.66 1.69
C ALA A 92 8.32 -2.89 0.79
N VAL A 93 8.49 -2.75 -0.53
CA VAL A 93 8.40 -3.86 -1.49
C VAL A 93 9.51 -4.87 -1.27
N ALA A 94 10.75 -4.41 -1.09
CA ALA A 94 11.89 -5.31 -0.84
C ALA A 94 11.69 -6.14 0.44
N ASP A 95 11.24 -5.51 1.53
CA ASP A 95 10.92 -6.20 2.78
C ASP A 95 9.76 -7.20 2.63
N ALA A 96 8.72 -6.84 1.88
CA ALA A 96 7.58 -7.71 1.62
C ALA A 96 7.98 -8.93 0.78
N ILE A 97 8.82 -8.76 -0.25
CA ILE A 97 9.37 -9.85 -1.06
C ILE A 97 10.20 -10.81 -0.18
N ALA A 98 11.13 -10.27 0.63
CA ALA A 98 11.94 -11.09 1.52
C ALA A 98 11.08 -11.87 2.53
N THR A 99 10.02 -11.22 3.04
CA THR A 99 9.08 -11.82 3.99
C THR A 99 8.26 -12.95 3.34
N LEU A 100 7.73 -12.75 2.15
CA LEU A 100 6.98 -13.79 1.43
C LEU A 100 7.87 -14.97 1.06
N LYS A 101 9.13 -14.74 0.70
CA LYS A 101 10.12 -15.81 0.41
C LYS A 101 10.51 -16.63 1.64
N SER A 102 10.36 -16.07 2.85
CA SER A 102 10.75 -16.72 4.11
C SER A 102 9.58 -17.34 4.88
N THR A 103 8.34 -17.23 4.39
CA THR A 103 7.16 -17.81 5.03
C THR A 103 6.69 -19.09 4.32
N SER A 104 5.63 -19.70 4.84
CA SER A 104 5.04 -20.92 4.27
C SER A 104 3.53 -20.79 4.12
N ASP A 105 2.95 -21.61 3.26
CA ASP A 105 1.50 -21.69 3.08
C ASP A 105 0.80 -22.06 4.39
N ASP A 106 1.36 -22.98 5.18
CA ASP A 106 0.82 -23.33 6.50
C ASP A 106 0.76 -22.14 7.45
N HIS A 107 1.76 -21.24 7.39
CA HIS A 107 1.73 -20.01 8.16
C HIS A 107 0.67 -19.04 7.64
N LEU A 108 0.51 -18.93 6.33
CA LEU A 108 -0.51 -18.07 5.72
C LEU A 108 -1.94 -18.57 5.96
N MET A 109 -2.13 -19.83 6.30
CA MET A 109 -3.43 -20.39 6.75
C MET A 109 -3.76 -20.05 8.20
N LYS A 110 -2.78 -19.66 9.03
CA LYS A 110 -3.04 -19.24 10.42
C LYS A 110 -3.74 -17.90 10.49
N HIS A 111 -4.56 -17.72 11.51
CA HIS A 111 -5.32 -16.51 11.74
C HIS A 111 -4.42 -15.32 12.11
N TRP A 112 -4.89 -14.15 11.75
CA TRP A 112 -4.33 -12.85 12.11
C TRP A 112 -5.46 -11.91 12.55
N LYS A 113 -5.17 -11.04 13.53
CA LYS A 113 -6.18 -10.18 14.15
C LYS A 113 -5.94 -8.71 13.85
N LEU A 114 -6.99 -8.03 13.42
CA LEU A 114 -7.05 -6.58 13.44
C LEU A 114 -7.77 -6.14 14.71
N GLN A 115 -7.16 -5.21 15.43
CA GLN A 115 -7.69 -4.67 16.67
C GLN A 115 -7.84 -3.15 16.60
N VAL A 116 -8.73 -2.61 17.41
CA VAL A 116 -8.89 -1.18 17.65
C VAL A 116 -9.03 -0.98 19.16
N SER A 117 -8.09 -0.27 19.77
CA SER A 117 -8.05 -0.04 21.22
C SER A 117 -8.19 -1.34 22.03
N GLY A 118 -7.45 -2.38 21.64
CA GLY A 118 -7.45 -3.70 22.27
C GLY A 118 -8.61 -4.62 21.87
N ASN A 119 -9.63 -4.13 21.18
CA ASN A 119 -10.78 -4.94 20.77
C ASN A 119 -10.54 -5.55 19.38
N THR A 120 -10.68 -6.85 19.23
CA THR A 120 -10.58 -7.55 17.95
C THR A 120 -11.78 -7.20 17.08
N VAL A 121 -11.54 -6.56 15.94
CA VAL A 121 -12.56 -6.18 14.94
C VAL A 121 -12.57 -7.11 13.74
N SER A 122 -11.48 -7.85 13.50
CA SER A 122 -11.38 -8.89 12.48
C SER A 122 -10.42 -9.98 12.95
N ASP A 123 -10.76 -11.24 12.66
CA ASP A 123 -9.95 -12.43 12.94
C ASP A 123 -10.11 -13.39 11.75
N GLN A 124 -9.10 -13.40 10.87
CA GLN A 124 -9.16 -14.16 9.59
C GLN A 124 -7.79 -14.80 9.29
N PRO A 125 -7.77 -15.87 8.47
CA PRO A 125 -6.52 -16.42 7.94
C PRO A 125 -5.71 -15.33 7.22
N ARG A 126 -4.37 -15.34 7.41
CA ARG A 126 -3.46 -14.33 6.83
C ARG A 126 -3.61 -14.19 5.32
N HIS A 127 -3.80 -15.28 4.59
CA HIS A 127 -3.96 -15.20 3.12
C HIS A 127 -5.19 -14.39 2.70
N LEU A 128 -6.29 -14.40 3.46
CA LEU A 128 -7.45 -13.57 3.18
C LEU A 128 -7.15 -12.10 3.49
N VAL A 129 -6.45 -11.83 4.59
CA VAL A 129 -6.03 -10.47 4.95
C VAL A 129 -5.03 -9.91 3.94
N LEU A 130 -4.11 -10.73 3.42
CA LEU A 130 -3.19 -10.34 2.33
C LEU A 130 -3.96 -10.00 1.05
N ARG A 131 -4.91 -10.85 0.63
CA ARG A 131 -5.79 -10.56 -0.52
C ARG A 131 -6.45 -9.19 -0.36
N ASP A 132 -7.06 -8.95 0.78
CA ASP A 132 -7.77 -7.69 1.06
C ASP A 132 -6.80 -6.50 1.11
N THR A 133 -5.57 -6.70 1.56
CA THR A 133 -4.51 -5.70 1.54
C THR A 133 -4.14 -5.29 0.11
N PHE A 134 -4.01 -6.22 -0.83
CA PHE A 134 -3.76 -5.90 -2.24
C PHE A 134 -4.94 -5.16 -2.88
N MET A 135 -6.17 -5.54 -2.57
CA MET A 135 -7.37 -4.83 -3.03
C MET A 135 -7.42 -3.41 -2.47
N HIS A 136 -7.11 -3.24 -1.19
CA HIS A 136 -7.04 -1.95 -0.51
C HIS A 136 -5.94 -1.05 -1.11
N TRP A 137 -4.77 -1.62 -1.41
CA TRP A 137 -3.70 -0.91 -2.10
C TRP A 137 -4.11 -0.43 -3.49
N SER A 138 -4.72 -1.29 -4.30
CA SER A 138 -5.25 -0.94 -5.62
C SER A 138 -6.32 0.15 -5.53
N HIS A 139 -7.20 0.08 -4.51
CA HIS A 139 -8.22 1.11 -4.26
C HIS A 139 -7.60 2.49 -4.01
N HIS A 140 -6.66 2.59 -3.07
CA HIS A 140 -6.01 3.88 -2.77
C HIS A 140 -5.13 4.37 -3.90
N ARG A 141 -4.46 3.48 -4.64
CA ARG A 141 -3.74 3.87 -5.86
C ARG A 141 -4.69 4.43 -6.91
N GLY A 142 -5.87 3.86 -7.10
CA GLY A 142 -6.90 4.40 -7.98
C GLY A 142 -7.32 5.82 -7.56
N GLN A 143 -7.59 6.05 -6.28
CA GLN A 143 -7.85 7.39 -5.75
C GLN A 143 -6.67 8.34 -6.00
N PHE A 144 -5.44 7.87 -5.79
CA PHE A 144 -4.23 8.67 -5.98
C PHE A 144 -4.04 9.11 -7.44
N THR A 145 -4.35 8.26 -8.42
CA THR A 145 -4.30 8.64 -9.85
C THR A 145 -5.29 9.75 -10.18
N VAL A 146 -6.47 9.76 -9.57
CA VAL A 146 -7.42 10.88 -9.69
C VAL A 146 -6.83 12.16 -9.09
N TYR A 147 -6.19 12.07 -7.93
CA TYR A 147 -5.53 13.22 -7.30
C TYR A 147 -4.38 13.76 -8.14
N LEU A 148 -3.58 12.90 -8.77
CA LEU A 148 -2.57 13.31 -9.74
C LEU A 148 -3.19 14.14 -10.86
N ARG A 149 -4.25 13.65 -11.49
CA ARG A 149 -4.96 14.33 -12.58
C ARG A 149 -5.48 15.70 -12.14
N MET A 150 -6.11 15.78 -10.99
CA MET A 150 -6.68 17.03 -10.46
C MET A 150 -5.61 18.07 -10.12
N ASN A 151 -4.35 17.66 -9.92
CA ASN A 151 -3.21 18.55 -9.69
C ASN A 151 -2.33 18.78 -10.93
N GLY A 152 -2.83 18.40 -12.14
CA GLY A 152 -2.13 18.62 -13.40
C GLY A 152 -0.91 17.72 -13.64
N ALA A 153 -0.74 16.67 -12.84
CA ALA A 153 0.32 15.70 -13.01
C ALA A 153 -0.07 14.61 -14.02
N ALA A 154 0.93 14.04 -14.69
CA ALA A 154 0.74 12.93 -15.59
C ALA A 154 0.28 11.68 -14.83
N VAL A 155 -0.68 10.96 -15.40
CA VAL A 155 -1.19 9.69 -14.87
C VAL A 155 -0.61 8.55 -15.70
N PRO A 156 0.23 7.67 -15.12
CA PRO A 156 0.78 6.54 -15.86
C PRO A 156 -0.29 5.48 -16.18
N ALA A 157 -0.01 4.63 -17.16
CA ALA A 157 -0.75 3.40 -17.37
C ALA A 157 -0.64 2.49 -16.14
N ILE A 158 -1.78 1.94 -15.67
CA ILE A 158 -1.84 1.05 -14.50
C ILE A 158 -2.28 -0.36 -14.93
N TYR A 159 -3.51 -0.55 -15.37
CA TYR A 159 -4.03 -1.81 -15.94
C TYR A 159 -4.37 -1.68 -17.43
N GLY A 160 -4.02 -0.57 -18.00
CA GLY A 160 -4.25 -0.21 -19.38
C GLY A 160 -3.87 1.23 -19.61
N PRO A 161 -3.97 1.73 -20.84
CA PRO A 161 -3.52 3.07 -21.20
C PRO A 161 -4.30 4.16 -20.44
N SER A 162 -3.61 5.28 -20.22
CA SER A 162 -4.20 6.54 -19.79
C SER A 162 -4.14 7.57 -20.92
N ALA A 163 -4.64 8.79 -20.67
CA ALA A 163 -4.47 9.89 -21.62
C ALA A 163 -3.00 10.31 -21.82
N ASP A 164 -2.14 10.02 -20.83
CA ASP A 164 -0.73 10.44 -20.82
C ASP A 164 0.24 9.30 -21.13
N ASP A 165 -0.21 8.05 -21.08
CA ASP A 165 0.63 6.85 -21.19
C ASP A 165 -0.15 5.74 -21.91
N GLN A 166 0.27 5.39 -23.13
CA GLN A 166 -0.44 4.47 -24.01
C GLN A 166 0.02 3.01 -23.87
N ARG A 167 0.81 2.67 -22.84
CA ARG A 167 1.28 1.29 -22.63
C ARG A 167 0.15 0.37 -22.21
N PHE A 168 0.20 -0.85 -22.74
CA PHE A 168 -0.58 -1.99 -22.28
C PHE A 168 0.35 -2.89 -21.45
N GLU A 169 0.07 -3.08 -20.18
CA GLU A 169 0.85 -3.93 -19.27
C GLU A 169 -0.04 -4.91 -18.53
#